data_9bcb09b4ea2c39ecbe8d124040b46285
#
_entry.id   9bcb09b4ea2c39ecbe8d124040b46285
#
_cell.length_a   1.000
_cell.length_b   1.000
_cell.length_c   1.000
_cell.angle_alpha   90.00
_cell.angle_beta   90.00
_cell.angle_gamma   90.00
#
_symmetry.space_group_name_H-M   'P 1'
#
loop_
_entity.id
_entity.type
_entity.pdbx_description
1 polymer ?
#
loop_
_entity_poly.entity_id
_entity_poly.type
_entity_poly.pdbx_seq_one_letter_code
_entity_poly.pdbx_strand_id
1 'polypeptide(L)'
;SAADGRERWRAEYAPSNYSVPVDLFGFDGLFWGPDPEMNLWGPKDDDISYMAWDPLTGALKKQLKGRYNYRFQHHRCYQMKVVGSTVLASRAGIEFLDTATGHTLAHHWLRGSCFYGVLPANGLLYTPPHNCACYVRAKLAGFMAFHTAPPLRHAAVAQRLEKGPAFGQTSGAGKADPEDWPTLRHDAMRSGRTGASVPSGVTLGWRTKIGSSLTAPVIAGGRVFLAETDAHALHALDAKTGVPLWQATFDGRIDAPPMVREGLVLCGCRDGSVYALRAADGALAWRFHAEPEERRIVSHGQLESVWPVPGNILVLDDLAVVSAGRTSFLDGGIRLYGLDPRTGELRFEKTLWTRGKDGVQVLDEEGVDGWLNDVLSSNGKRIFMRHQVLDLNGERVSERIPHLHAPDGFVSADTTERIQWTYGPGFTSFHQGAFYDQRLNRTLFPTGLLLVEDEEVVYGFGQNHFDKPRAEVGGKWALFSAAKESGVPLDRTARQYLEMGRKAEPTVRLGWWKQIPIHVRAMVKTKDILFVAGAPGGGATTREALDGKAPGVLLAVSPADGRVLNELRLPSMPVWDGMAAVKGKLLLALTGGEVVELREK
;
A
#
# COMPACT_ATOMS: atom_id res chain seq x y z
N SER A 1 -19.21 46.11 -10.88
CA SER A 1 -19.94 46.86 -9.86
C SER A 1 -21.12 46.02 -9.36
N ALA A 2 -21.23 45.86 -8.06
CA ALA A 2 -22.36 45.14 -7.45
C ALA A 2 -23.68 45.92 -7.56
N ALA A 3 -23.59 47.23 -7.74
CA ALA A 3 -24.77 48.10 -7.78
C ALA A 3 -25.54 48.06 -9.11
N ASP A 4 -24.84 47.91 -10.22
CA ASP A 4 -25.40 48.03 -11.57
C ASP A 4 -24.90 46.99 -12.58
N GLY A 5 -24.10 46.04 -12.14
CA GLY A 5 -23.55 44.98 -12.97
C GLY A 5 -22.48 45.41 -13.97
N ARG A 6 -22.07 46.69 -13.98
CA ARG A 6 -21.07 47.16 -14.95
C ARG A 6 -19.69 46.58 -14.68
N GLU A 7 -18.99 46.16 -15.75
CA GLU A 7 -17.59 45.78 -15.67
C GLU A 7 -16.76 47.03 -15.26
N ARG A 8 -15.93 46.87 -14.22
CA ARG A 8 -15.01 47.92 -13.77
C ARG A 8 -13.62 47.70 -14.32
N TRP A 9 -13.17 46.47 -14.36
CA TRP A 9 -11.87 46.05 -14.90
C TRP A 9 -11.91 44.56 -15.24
N ARG A 10 -10.92 44.11 -15.99
CA ARG A 10 -10.72 42.72 -16.40
C ARG A 10 -9.24 42.36 -16.26
N ALA A 11 -8.95 41.18 -15.78
CA ALA A 11 -7.61 40.59 -15.73
C ALA A 11 -7.65 39.15 -16.19
N GLU A 12 -6.58 38.65 -16.74
CA GLU A 12 -6.39 37.27 -17.10
C GLU A 12 -5.84 36.49 -15.92
N TYR A 13 -6.21 35.20 -15.81
CA TYR A 13 -5.66 34.28 -14.86
C TYR A 13 -5.61 32.87 -15.48
N ALA A 14 -4.73 32.00 -14.98
CA ALA A 14 -4.64 30.64 -15.44
C ALA A 14 -5.86 29.81 -15.00
N PRO A 15 -6.67 29.24 -15.93
CA PRO A 15 -7.81 28.42 -15.57
C PRO A 15 -7.40 27.09 -14.93
N SER A 16 -8.25 26.50 -14.11
CA SER A 16 -8.08 25.13 -13.66
C SER A 16 -8.30 24.16 -14.82
N ASN A 17 -7.44 23.14 -14.94
CA ASN A 17 -7.57 22.13 -15.97
C ASN A 17 -8.38 20.89 -15.54
N TYR A 18 -8.74 20.81 -14.28
CA TYR A 18 -9.58 19.74 -13.73
C TYR A 18 -10.82 20.37 -13.16
N SER A 19 -11.96 19.99 -13.56
CA SER A 19 -13.35 20.32 -13.15
C SER A 19 -13.55 21.05 -11.81
N VAL A 20 -12.56 21.76 -11.34
CA VAL A 20 -12.58 22.54 -10.11
C VAL A 20 -13.05 23.93 -10.43
N PRO A 21 -13.98 24.49 -9.68
CA PRO A 21 -14.40 25.87 -9.84
C PRO A 21 -13.23 26.85 -9.70
N VAL A 22 -13.44 28.02 -10.23
CA VAL A 22 -12.53 29.16 -10.25
C VAL A 22 -11.70 29.28 -8.96
N ASP A 23 -10.38 29.30 -9.09
CA ASP A 23 -9.41 29.53 -8.02
C ASP A 23 -9.21 31.05 -7.77
N LEU A 24 -10.30 31.79 -7.72
CA LEU A 24 -10.28 33.19 -7.33
C LEU A 24 -10.80 33.34 -5.89
N PHE A 25 -10.08 34.09 -5.08
CA PHE A 25 -10.48 34.34 -3.71
C PHE A 25 -10.12 35.74 -3.26
N GLY A 26 -10.92 36.27 -2.32
CA GLY A 26 -10.65 37.55 -1.67
C GLY A 26 -9.85 37.34 -0.39
N PHE A 27 -8.72 38.00 -0.25
CA PHE A 27 -7.87 37.92 0.94
C PHE A 27 -7.01 39.20 1.07
N ASP A 28 -6.85 39.71 2.30
CA ASP A 28 -6.05 40.90 2.61
C ASP A 28 -6.44 42.12 1.76
N GLY A 29 -7.75 42.31 1.53
CA GLY A 29 -8.28 43.41 0.74
C GLY A 29 -8.01 43.32 -0.76
N LEU A 30 -7.47 42.22 -1.26
CA LEU A 30 -7.11 41.99 -2.66
C LEU A 30 -7.87 40.78 -3.23
N PHE A 31 -8.04 40.75 -4.55
CA PHE A 31 -8.42 39.55 -5.29
C PHE A 31 -7.18 38.79 -5.73
N TRP A 32 -7.13 37.50 -5.42
CA TRP A 32 -6.04 36.62 -5.72
C TRP A 32 -6.42 35.58 -6.75
N GLY A 33 -5.53 35.28 -7.67
CA GLY A 33 -5.67 34.21 -8.65
C GLY A 33 -4.34 33.73 -9.18
N PRO A 34 -4.31 32.56 -9.85
CA PRO A 34 -3.11 32.03 -10.48
C PRO A 34 -2.64 32.93 -11.63
N ASP A 35 -1.33 33.07 -11.77
CA ASP A 35 -0.69 33.79 -12.87
C ASP A 35 -1.03 33.10 -14.21
N PRO A 36 -1.51 33.84 -15.24
CA PRO A 36 -1.79 33.28 -16.56
C PRO A 36 -0.56 32.71 -17.26
N GLU A 37 0.63 33.19 -16.95
CA GLU A 37 1.90 32.69 -17.49
C GLU A 37 2.38 31.41 -16.78
N MET A 38 1.70 30.99 -15.71
CA MET A 38 2.04 29.78 -15.00
C MET A 38 1.91 28.57 -15.92
N ASN A 39 3.04 27.95 -16.27
CA ASN A 39 3.06 26.80 -17.16
C ASN A 39 2.45 25.57 -16.47
N LEU A 40 1.23 25.25 -16.87
CA LEU A 40 0.44 24.16 -16.27
C LEU A 40 0.92 22.77 -16.72
N TRP A 41 1.73 22.66 -17.78
CA TRP A 41 2.06 21.39 -18.44
C TRP A 41 3.53 21.23 -18.83
N GLY A 42 4.36 22.21 -18.57
CA GLY A 42 5.74 22.22 -19.04
C GLY A 42 6.78 21.73 -18.03
N PRO A 43 7.87 21.16 -18.50
CA PRO A 43 8.95 20.68 -17.63
C PRO A 43 9.91 21.79 -17.17
N LYS A 44 9.65 23.04 -17.48
CA LYS A 44 10.68 24.10 -17.36
C LYS A 44 10.51 25.06 -16.20
N ASP A 45 9.29 25.29 -15.70
CA ASP A 45 9.09 26.28 -14.65
C ASP A 45 8.33 25.65 -13.48
N ASP A 46 9.08 25.28 -12.47
CA ASP A 46 8.58 24.71 -11.21
C ASP A 46 7.99 25.78 -10.28
N ASP A 47 7.74 26.97 -10.80
CA ASP A 47 7.29 28.10 -10.01
C ASP A 47 5.76 28.13 -9.89
N ILE A 48 5.27 28.18 -8.64
CA ILE A 48 3.91 28.62 -8.37
C ILE A 48 3.95 30.15 -8.41
N SER A 49 3.09 30.72 -9.23
CA SER A 49 2.90 32.15 -9.29
C SER A 49 1.44 32.50 -9.04
N TYR A 50 1.21 33.39 -8.08
CA TYR A 50 -0.09 33.96 -7.80
C TYR A 50 -0.02 35.47 -7.92
N MET A 51 -1.05 36.05 -8.52
CA MET A 51 -1.23 37.48 -8.69
C MET A 51 -2.38 37.98 -7.78
N ALA A 52 -2.21 39.19 -7.29
CA ALA A 52 -3.23 39.85 -6.48
C ALA A 52 -3.52 41.26 -7.00
N TRP A 53 -4.80 41.52 -7.23
CA TRP A 53 -5.29 42.76 -7.81
C TRP A 53 -6.14 43.54 -6.79
N ASP A 54 -6.04 44.86 -6.89
CA ASP A 54 -6.93 45.78 -6.21
C ASP A 54 -8.38 45.59 -6.71
N PRO A 55 -9.35 45.29 -5.83
CA PRO A 55 -10.72 44.99 -6.25
C PRO A 55 -11.47 46.16 -6.88
N LEU A 56 -11.04 47.39 -6.64
CA LEU A 56 -11.67 48.57 -7.16
C LEU A 56 -11.12 49.03 -8.51
N THR A 57 -9.81 48.91 -8.67
CA THR A 57 -9.08 49.46 -9.84
C THR A 57 -8.58 48.40 -10.80
N GLY A 58 -8.46 47.15 -10.39
CA GLY A 58 -7.82 46.09 -11.16
C GLY A 58 -6.30 46.17 -11.22
N ALA A 59 -5.71 47.13 -10.52
CA ALA A 59 -4.25 47.29 -10.51
C ALA A 59 -3.60 46.07 -9.83
N LEU A 60 -2.57 45.50 -10.47
CA LEU A 60 -1.74 44.44 -9.88
C LEU A 60 -0.99 45.02 -8.68
N LYS A 61 -1.18 44.45 -7.51
CA LYS A 61 -0.57 44.85 -6.24
C LYS A 61 0.51 43.93 -5.75
N LYS A 62 0.34 42.63 -5.97
CA LYS A 62 1.34 41.62 -5.55
C LYS A 62 1.46 40.51 -6.61
N GLN A 63 2.66 40.00 -6.76
CA GLN A 63 2.94 38.77 -7.48
C GLN A 63 3.85 37.92 -6.59
N LEU A 64 3.40 36.73 -6.26
CA LEU A 64 4.16 35.78 -5.47
C LEU A 64 4.65 34.66 -6.36
N LYS A 65 5.94 34.40 -6.31
CA LYS A 65 6.60 33.30 -7.02
C LYS A 65 7.25 32.39 -6.00
N GLY A 66 6.84 31.12 -5.99
CA GLY A 66 7.44 30.09 -5.17
C GLY A 66 8.10 29.02 -6.03
N ARG A 67 9.32 28.59 -5.69
CA ARG A 67 10.02 27.53 -6.39
C ARG A 67 9.68 26.18 -5.85
N TYR A 68 9.37 25.24 -6.76
CA TYR A 68 9.28 23.82 -6.49
C TYR A 68 10.20 23.04 -7.39
N ASN A 69 10.88 22.05 -6.83
CA ASN A 69 11.66 21.10 -7.60
C ASN A 69 10.82 19.91 -8.12
N TYR A 70 9.52 20.11 -8.32
CA TYR A 70 8.64 19.05 -8.82
C TYR A 70 8.43 19.16 -10.32
N ARG A 71 8.94 18.19 -11.04
CA ARG A 71 8.80 18.12 -12.50
C ARG A 71 7.44 17.61 -12.97
N PHE A 72 6.58 17.14 -12.06
CA PHE A 72 5.33 16.47 -12.41
C PHE A 72 4.22 16.94 -11.48
N GLN A 73 3.20 17.54 -12.04
CA GLN A 73 2.22 18.24 -11.24
C GLN A 73 0.81 17.98 -11.73
N HIS A 74 -0.07 17.61 -10.79
CA HIS A 74 -1.49 17.69 -10.96
C HIS A 74 -1.96 19.03 -10.46
N HIS A 75 -2.50 19.85 -11.34
CA HIS A 75 -2.93 21.17 -10.95
C HIS A 75 -4.31 21.16 -10.34
N ARG A 76 -4.41 21.84 -9.19
CA ARG A 76 -5.66 22.39 -8.67
C ARG A 76 -6.82 21.39 -8.71
N CYS A 77 -6.61 20.23 -8.07
CA CYS A 77 -7.66 19.24 -7.93
C CYS A 77 -8.76 19.68 -6.96
N TYR A 78 -8.52 20.75 -6.17
CA TYR A 78 -9.45 21.32 -5.21
C TYR A 78 -9.17 22.81 -5.01
N GLN A 79 -10.17 23.53 -4.48
CA GLN A 79 -10.03 24.95 -4.17
C GLN A 79 -8.98 25.19 -3.08
N MET A 80 -8.19 26.25 -3.27
CA MET A 80 -7.25 26.71 -2.27
C MET A 80 -7.97 27.23 -1.03
N LYS A 81 -7.26 27.23 0.08
CA LYS A 81 -7.68 27.82 1.34
C LYS A 81 -6.65 28.84 1.80
N VAL A 82 -7.06 29.81 2.59
CA VAL A 82 -6.16 30.78 3.20
C VAL A 82 -6.33 30.75 4.70
N VAL A 83 -5.21 30.72 5.42
CA VAL A 83 -5.17 30.76 6.88
C VAL A 83 -4.09 31.75 7.31
N GLY A 84 -4.48 32.83 7.98
CA GLY A 84 -3.56 33.92 8.28
C GLY A 84 -2.94 34.47 6.99
N SER A 85 -1.60 34.47 6.91
CA SER A 85 -0.85 34.85 5.70
C SER A 85 -0.52 33.69 4.76
N THR A 86 -1.01 32.49 5.04
CA THR A 86 -0.60 31.28 4.30
C THR A 86 -1.73 30.83 3.36
N VAL A 87 -1.39 30.70 2.07
CA VAL A 87 -2.22 30.03 1.06
C VAL A 87 -1.91 28.54 1.07
N LEU A 88 -2.92 27.71 1.23
CA LEU A 88 -2.88 26.25 1.08
C LEU A 88 -3.26 25.92 -0.36
N ALA A 89 -2.26 25.75 -1.20
CA ALA A 89 -2.45 25.44 -2.61
C ALA A 89 -2.60 23.94 -2.84
N SER A 90 -2.99 23.55 -4.05
CA SER A 90 -3.38 22.17 -4.37
C SER A 90 -2.67 21.64 -5.62
N ARG A 91 -1.38 21.86 -5.75
CA ARG A 91 -0.66 21.49 -6.96
C ARG A 91 -0.13 20.06 -6.93
N ALA A 92 0.85 19.79 -6.08
CA ALA A 92 1.45 18.44 -5.99
C ALA A 92 0.92 17.63 -4.80
N GLY A 93 0.54 18.31 -3.77
CA GLY A 93 0.02 17.77 -2.53
C GLY A 93 -0.75 18.87 -1.83
N ILE A 94 -0.20 19.36 -0.73
CA ILE A 94 -0.57 20.65 -0.14
C ILE A 94 0.69 21.51 -0.14
N GLU A 95 0.63 22.62 -0.80
CA GLU A 95 1.67 23.64 -0.75
C GLU A 95 1.25 24.74 0.19
N PHE A 96 2.18 25.13 1.06
CA PHE A 96 2.01 26.24 2.00
C PHE A 96 2.81 27.41 1.45
N LEU A 97 2.13 28.40 0.91
CA LEU A 97 2.72 29.63 0.40
C LEU A 97 2.47 30.76 1.40
N ASP A 98 3.52 31.25 2.01
CA ASP A 98 3.44 32.46 2.86
C ASP A 98 3.39 33.71 1.97
N THR A 99 2.27 34.43 2.02
CA THR A 99 2.04 35.63 1.21
C THR A 99 2.83 36.85 1.67
N ALA A 100 3.41 36.83 2.87
CA ALA A 100 4.24 37.91 3.38
C ALA A 100 5.69 37.78 2.91
N THR A 101 6.22 36.56 2.88
CA THR A 101 7.64 36.30 2.56
C THR A 101 7.85 35.69 1.18
N GLY A 102 6.82 35.12 0.55
CA GLY A 102 6.92 34.32 -0.66
C GLY A 102 7.52 32.93 -0.44
N HIS A 103 7.81 32.56 0.81
CA HIS A 103 8.34 31.24 1.13
C HIS A 103 7.31 30.16 0.85
N THR A 104 7.73 29.08 0.23
CA THR A 104 6.86 27.97 -0.13
C THR A 104 7.40 26.67 0.41
N LEU A 105 6.52 25.88 1.03
CA LEU A 105 6.79 24.53 1.54
C LEU A 105 5.80 23.56 0.91
N ALA A 106 6.30 22.51 0.26
CA ALA A 106 5.49 21.52 -0.41
C ALA A 106 5.46 20.19 0.33
N HIS A 107 4.27 19.59 0.41
CA HIS A 107 4.04 18.30 1.04
C HIS A 107 3.27 17.37 0.10
N HIS A 108 3.96 16.69 -0.82
CA HIS A 108 3.34 15.75 -1.76
C HIS A 108 2.80 14.47 -1.07
N TRP A 109 3.28 14.13 0.11
CA TRP A 109 2.81 13.02 0.94
C TRP A 109 1.48 13.33 1.66
N LEU A 110 1.07 14.58 1.64
CA LEU A 110 -0.16 15.08 2.24
C LEU A 110 -1.03 15.70 1.14
N ARG A 111 -2.24 15.20 0.96
CA ARG A 111 -3.12 15.64 -0.12
C ARG A 111 -4.57 15.69 0.30
N GLY A 112 -5.29 16.72 -0.14
CA GLY A 112 -6.72 16.81 -0.04
C GLY A 112 -7.46 15.96 -1.07
N SER A 113 -8.71 15.66 -0.80
CA SER A 113 -9.59 15.00 -1.78
C SER A 113 -9.86 15.91 -2.96
N CYS A 114 -9.87 15.35 -4.17
CA CYS A 114 -10.31 16.08 -5.37
C CYS A 114 -11.69 16.70 -5.14
N PHE A 115 -11.88 17.94 -5.55
CA PHE A 115 -13.04 18.83 -5.32
C PHE A 115 -13.19 19.35 -3.90
N TYR A 116 -13.03 18.54 -2.86
CA TYR A 116 -13.29 18.93 -1.46
C TYR A 116 -12.09 19.57 -0.77
N GLY A 117 -10.87 19.12 -1.16
CA GLY A 117 -9.63 19.68 -0.66
C GLY A 117 -9.33 19.31 0.78
N VAL A 118 -8.81 20.29 1.50
CA VAL A 118 -8.41 20.19 2.91
C VAL A 118 -9.24 21.17 3.74
N LEU A 119 -9.33 20.92 5.03
CA LEU A 119 -10.04 21.79 5.98
C LEU A 119 -9.10 22.22 7.10
N PRO A 120 -8.56 23.45 7.07
CA PRO A 120 -7.92 24.05 8.23
C PRO A 120 -8.99 24.51 9.23
N ALA A 121 -9.00 23.96 10.43
CA ALA A 121 -9.93 24.32 11.48
C ALA A 121 -9.39 23.95 12.87
N ASN A 122 -9.70 24.72 13.91
CA ASN A 122 -9.38 24.43 15.31
C ASN A 122 -7.88 24.14 15.57
N GLY A 123 -6.97 24.82 14.86
CA GLY A 123 -5.53 24.58 14.97
C GLY A 123 -5.03 23.30 14.31
N LEU A 124 -5.90 22.61 13.57
CA LEU A 124 -5.59 21.37 12.85
C LEU A 124 -5.80 21.57 11.35
N LEU A 125 -5.07 20.76 10.57
CA LEU A 125 -5.29 20.60 9.14
C LEU A 125 -5.90 19.21 8.89
N TYR A 126 -7.16 19.18 8.50
CA TYR A 126 -7.85 17.94 8.16
C TYR A 126 -7.72 17.63 6.69
N THR A 127 -7.39 16.36 6.39
CA THR A 127 -7.40 15.82 5.04
C THR A 127 -8.38 14.66 4.98
N PRO A 128 -9.45 14.77 4.17
CA PRO A 128 -10.42 13.68 4.04
C PRO A 128 -9.82 12.50 3.25
N PRO A 129 -10.38 11.30 3.39
CA PRO A 129 -9.99 10.16 2.57
C PRO A 129 -10.27 10.47 1.10
N HIS A 130 -9.41 9.97 0.22
CA HIS A 130 -9.58 10.11 -1.22
C HIS A 130 -9.00 8.91 -1.96
N ASN A 131 -9.64 8.55 -3.06
CA ASN A 131 -9.31 7.41 -3.89
C ASN A 131 -8.37 7.75 -5.08
N CYS A 132 -7.74 8.92 -5.08
CA CYS A 132 -6.84 9.32 -6.13
C CYS A 132 -5.51 8.58 -6.02
N ALA A 133 -5.07 7.92 -7.07
CA ALA A 133 -3.78 7.22 -7.15
C ALA A 133 -2.57 8.15 -7.40
N CYS A 134 -2.73 9.49 -7.26
CA CYS A 134 -1.63 10.42 -7.41
C CYS A 134 -0.68 10.33 -6.21
N TYR A 135 0.62 10.33 -6.49
CA TYR A 135 1.69 10.33 -5.48
C TYR A 135 1.68 9.12 -4.53
N VAL A 136 1.29 7.97 -5.02
CA VAL A 136 1.15 6.73 -4.23
C VAL A 136 2.43 6.29 -3.52
N ARG A 137 3.59 6.73 -3.97
CA ARG A 137 4.89 6.38 -3.35
C ARG A 137 5.00 6.82 -1.91
N ALA A 138 4.46 8.00 -1.59
CA ALA A 138 4.67 8.64 -0.30
C ALA A 138 3.38 9.14 0.36
N LYS A 139 2.28 9.20 -0.37
CA LYS A 139 1.02 9.78 0.11
C LYS A 139 0.37 8.89 1.16
N LEU A 140 0.04 9.49 2.29
CA LEU A 140 -0.82 8.86 3.29
C LEU A 140 -2.28 8.83 2.81
N ALA A 141 -2.96 7.73 3.08
CA ALA A 141 -4.38 7.54 2.81
C ALA A 141 -5.21 7.58 4.11
N GLY A 142 -6.52 7.78 3.98
CA GLY A 142 -7.46 7.84 5.09
C GLY A 142 -7.81 9.26 5.54
N PHE A 143 -8.66 9.38 6.55
CA PHE A 143 -8.97 10.66 7.20
C PHE A 143 -7.87 10.99 8.20
N MET A 144 -7.28 12.18 8.07
CA MET A 144 -6.16 12.58 8.92
C MET A 144 -6.36 14.00 9.46
N ALA A 145 -5.80 14.26 10.64
CA ALA A 145 -5.70 15.58 11.25
C ALA A 145 -4.24 15.84 11.63
N PHE A 146 -3.67 16.92 11.12
CA PHE A 146 -2.29 17.31 11.33
C PHE A 146 -2.19 18.54 12.23
N HIS A 147 -1.20 18.53 13.09
CA HIS A 147 -0.91 19.59 14.05
C HIS A 147 0.52 20.11 13.87
N THR A 148 0.73 21.42 14.03
CA THR A 148 2.03 22.06 13.83
C THR A 148 2.86 22.15 15.10
N ALA A 149 2.24 22.04 16.28
CA ALA A 149 2.99 22.10 17.54
C ALA A 149 3.95 20.90 17.65
N PRO A 150 5.12 21.10 18.24
CA PRO A 150 6.00 19.98 18.56
C PRO A 150 5.23 18.98 19.42
N PRO A 151 5.45 17.67 19.22
CA PRO A 151 4.80 16.66 20.05
C PRO A 151 5.19 16.87 21.51
N LEU A 152 4.24 16.63 22.41
CA LEU A 152 4.56 16.53 23.83
C LEU A 152 5.64 15.45 23.99
N ARG A 153 6.64 15.72 24.83
CA ARG A 153 7.64 14.70 25.16
C ARG A 153 6.97 13.62 25.98
N HIS A 154 7.10 12.40 25.52
CA HIS A 154 6.66 11.19 26.21
C HIS A 154 7.86 10.47 26.77
N ALA A 155 7.64 9.59 27.73
CA ALA A 155 8.70 8.74 28.26
C ALA A 155 9.22 7.81 27.15
N ALA A 156 10.52 7.70 27.04
CA ALA A 156 11.14 6.67 26.21
C ALA A 156 10.81 5.29 26.79
N VAL A 157 10.60 4.32 25.90
CA VAL A 157 10.43 2.92 26.33
C VAL A 157 11.73 2.44 26.97
N ALA A 158 11.71 2.25 28.29
CA ALA A 158 12.91 1.93 29.07
C ALA A 158 13.41 0.50 28.79
N GLN A 159 12.51 -0.45 28.65
CA GLN A 159 12.83 -1.85 28.37
C GLN A 159 12.16 -2.28 27.06
N ARG A 160 12.97 -2.42 26.01
CA ARG A 160 12.46 -2.76 24.68
C ARG A 160 12.13 -4.23 24.48
N LEU A 161 12.78 -5.13 25.24
CA LEU A 161 12.57 -6.57 25.13
C LEU A 161 12.00 -7.12 26.45
N GLU A 162 10.81 -7.70 26.36
CA GLU A 162 10.16 -8.44 27.44
C GLU A 162 10.23 -9.92 27.14
N LYS A 163 10.61 -10.72 28.14
CA LYS A 163 10.66 -12.19 28.06
C LYS A 163 9.41 -12.77 28.72
N GLY A 164 8.63 -13.53 27.94
CA GLY A 164 7.44 -14.20 28.44
C GLY A 164 7.71 -15.58 29.03
N PRO A 165 6.67 -16.26 29.52
CA PRO A 165 6.79 -17.58 30.16
C PRO A 165 7.28 -18.68 29.20
N ALA A 166 7.12 -18.51 27.89
CA ALA A 166 7.60 -19.46 26.88
C ALA A 166 8.98 -19.09 26.29
N PHE A 167 9.68 -18.12 26.88
CA PHE A 167 11.00 -17.70 26.41
C PHE A 167 12.00 -18.87 26.42
N GLY A 168 12.70 -19.07 25.29
CA GLY A 168 13.65 -20.16 25.11
C GLY A 168 13.01 -21.53 24.94
N GLN A 169 11.69 -21.63 24.96
CA GLN A 169 10.94 -22.90 24.85
C GLN A 169 10.42 -23.11 23.42
N THR A 170 11.31 -23.36 22.49
CA THR A 170 10.97 -23.68 21.09
C THR A 170 10.82 -25.21 20.86
N SER A 171 10.80 -25.99 21.92
CA SER A 171 10.73 -27.45 21.86
C SER A 171 9.41 -27.94 21.28
N GLY A 172 9.50 -28.79 20.24
CA GLY A 172 8.35 -29.37 19.54
C GLY A 172 8.07 -28.76 18.16
N ALA A 173 8.87 -27.80 17.70
CA ALA A 173 8.87 -27.39 16.30
C ALA A 173 9.44 -28.53 15.47
N GLY A 174 8.59 -29.30 14.83
CA GLY A 174 9.00 -30.21 13.76
C GLY A 174 9.82 -29.42 12.73
N LYS A 175 10.67 -30.12 11.99
CA LYS A 175 11.34 -29.53 10.82
C LYS A 175 10.26 -28.91 9.94
N ALA A 176 10.47 -27.65 9.50
CA ALA A 176 9.54 -26.99 8.59
C ALA A 176 9.25 -27.91 7.40
N ASP A 177 7.99 -28.17 7.15
CA ASP A 177 7.57 -28.91 5.96
C ASP A 177 7.73 -27.96 4.76
N PRO A 178 8.46 -28.36 3.70
CA PRO A 178 8.59 -27.54 2.48
C PRO A 178 7.23 -27.22 1.82
N GLU A 179 6.19 -27.98 2.13
CA GLU A 179 4.83 -27.77 1.64
C GLU A 179 3.96 -26.91 2.57
N ASP A 180 4.48 -26.47 3.74
CA ASP A 180 3.79 -25.52 4.61
C ASP A 180 3.67 -24.15 3.92
N TRP A 181 2.72 -23.32 4.42
CA TRP A 181 2.53 -21.93 3.99
C TRP A 181 2.76 -20.99 5.18
N PRO A 182 4.02 -20.79 5.62
CA PRO A 182 4.33 -20.27 6.96
C PRO A 182 4.23 -18.76 7.10
N THR A 183 3.99 -18.02 6.03
CA THR A 183 3.98 -16.55 6.02
C THR A 183 3.07 -16.01 4.94
N LEU A 184 2.84 -14.69 4.95
CA LEU A 184 2.14 -13.98 3.88
C LEU A 184 2.67 -14.41 2.51
N ARG A 185 1.75 -14.88 1.64
CA ARG A 185 2.05 -15.27 0.26
C ARG A 185 3.16 -16.33 0.13
N HIS A 186 3.28 -17.22 1.10
CA HIS A 186 4.12 -18.40 1.17
C HIS A 186 5.59 -18.16 1.53
N ASP A 187 6.29 -17.24 0.90
CA ASP A 187 7.76 -17.12 0.98
C ASP A 187 8.24 -15.67 1.22
N ALA A 188 9.56 -15.49 1.34
CA ALA A 188 10.16 -14.18 1.53
C ALA A 188 10.00 -13.25 0.32
N MET A 189 9.89 -13.78 -0.90
CA MET A 189 9.64 -12.99 -2.11
C MET A 189 8.17 -12.55 -2.23
N ARG A 190 7.28 -13.12 -1.43
CA ARG A 190 5.82 -12.92 -1.52
C ARG A 190 5.26 -13.39 -2.87
N SER A 191 5.81 -14.48 -3.39
CA SER A 191 5.50 -14.98 -4.72
C SER A 191 4.04 -15.42 -4.90
N GLY A 192 3.38 -15.86 -3.84
CA GLY A 192 2.03 -16.44 -3.89
C GLY A 192 2.03 -17.83 -4.54
N ARG A 193 3.18 -18.51 -4.60
CA ARG A 193 3.32 -19.85 -5.18
C ARG A 193 3.77 -20.87 -4.16
N THR A 194 3.47 -22.13 -4.45
CA THR A 194 4.00 -23.30 -3.74
C THR A 194 4.28 -24.45 -4.71
N GLY A 195 5.25 -25.31 -4.37
CA GLY A 195 5.50 -26.57 -5.07
C GLY A 195 4.46 -27.66 -4.76
N ALA A 196 3.58 -27.43 -3.79
CA ALA A 196 2.53 -28.39 -3.43
C ALA A 196 1.55 -28.60 -4.59
N SER A 197 1.15 -29.85 -4.83
CA SER A 197 0.07 -30.18 -5.76
C SER A 197 -1.27 -30.10 -5.05
N VAL A 198 -2.22 -29.43 -5.70
CA VAL A 198 -3.63 -29.40 -5.28
C VAL A 198 -4.47 -29.75 -6.52
N PRO A 199 -5.41 -30.72 -6.43
CA PRO A 199 -6.21 -31.11 -7.58
C PRO A 199 -7.16 -29.99 -8.01
N SER A 200 -7.50 -29.93 -9.31
CA SER A 200 -8.44 -28.93 -9.82
C SER A 200 -9.86 -29.11 -9.27
N GLY A 201 -10.24 -30.37 -9.00
CA GLY A 201 -11.53 -30.73 -8.43
C GLY A 201 -11.48 -30.77 -6.90
N VAL A 202 -11.72 -29.61 -6.27
CA VAL A 202 -11.81 -29.52 -4.80
C VAL A 202 -13.25 -29.38 -4.34
N THR A 203 -13.50 -29.78 -3.07
CA THR A 203 -14.78 -29.66 -2.39
C THR A 203 -14.58 -29.10 -0.98
N LEU A 204 -15.65 -28.56 -0.39
CA LEU A 204 -15.63 -28.04 0.97
C LEU A 204 -15.37 -29.20 1.97
N GLY A 205 -14.32 -29.06 2.74
CA GLY A 205 -14.00 -29.93 3.87
C GLY A 205 -14.62 -29.41 5.17
N TRP A 206 -13.78 -28.86 6.06
CA TRP A 206 -14.31 -28.24 7.29
C TRP A 206 -14.52 -26.72 7.09
N ARG A 207 -15.33 -26.14 7.97
CA ARG A 207 -15.66 -24.72 8.03
C ARG A 207 -15.74 -24.29 9.49
N THR A 208 -15.03 -23.22 9.84
CA THR A 208 -14.99 -22.69 11.21
C THR A 208 -15.26 -21.20 11.21
N LYS A 209 -16.24 -20.76 11.97
CA LYS A 209 -16.52 -19.35 12.23
C LYS A 209 -15.55 -18.84 13.29
N ILE A 210 -14.82 -17.74 12.96
CA ILE A 210 -13.86 -17.08 13.85
C ILE A 210 -14.42 -15.75 14.33
N GLY A 211 -14.66 -14.82 13.40
CA GLY A 211 -15.06 -13.47 13.76
C GLY A 211 -15.47 -12.66 12.55
N SER A 212 -15.07 -11.39 12.46
CA SER A 212 -15.50 -10.49 11.38
C SER A 212 -14.39 -10.16 10.38
N SER A 213 -13.31 -9.55 10.82
CA SER A 213 -12.23 -9.04 9.97
C SER A 213 -11.01 -9.95 10.07
N LEU A 214 -10.86 -10.87 9.14
CA LEU A 214 -9.79 -11.85 9.16
C LEU A 214 -8.63 -11.46 8.25
N THR A 215 -7.40 -11.79 8.66
CA THR A 215 -6.24 -11.79 7.77
C THR A 215 -6.20 -13.05 6.91
N ALA A 216 -5.31 -13.07 5.89
CA ALA A 216 -5.00 -14.31 5.18
C ALA A 216 -4.49 -15.37 6.16
N PRO A 217 -4.83 -16.68 5.94
CA PRO A 217 -4.34 -17.75 6.79
C PRO A 217 -2.88 -18.08 6.45
N VAL A 218 -2.13 -18.51 7.46
CA VAL A 218 -0.84 -19.19 7.31
C VAL A 218 -0.93 -20.57 7.93
N ILE A 219 -0.15 -21.51 7.41
CA ILE A 219 -0.23 -22.92 7.79
C ILE A 219 1.18 -23.42 8.04
N ALA A 220 1.41 -23.95 9.23
CA ALA A 220 2.68 -24.57 9.58
C ALA A 220 2.51 -25.57 10.72
N GLY A 221 3.24 -26.67 10.64
CA GLY A 221 3.27 -27.68 11.68
C GLY A 221 1.88 -28.25 12.03
N GLY A 222 1.02 -28.43 11.04
CA GLY A 222 -0.34 -28.95 11.21
C GLY A 222 -1.35 -27.98 11.85
N ARG A 223 -1.03 -26.68 11.91
CA ARG A 223 -1.90 -25.63 12.44
C ARG A 223 -2.15 -24.54 11.42
N VAL A 224 -3.32 -23.92 11.51
CA VAL A 224 -3.69 -22.71 10.76
C VAL A 224 -3.66 -21.53 11.74
N PHE A 225 -2.95 -20.46 11.35
CA PHE A 225 -2.89 -19.24 12.15
C PHE A 225 -3.43 -18.07 11.32
N LEU A 226 -4.20 -17.20 11.95
CA LEU A 226 -4.71 -15.97 11.34
C LEU A 226 -5.10 -14.97 12.43
N ALA A 227 -5.10 -13.70 12.09
CA ALA A 227 -5.59 -12.68 13.01
C ALA A 227 -7.05 -12.31 12.71
N GLU A 228 -7.80 -12.02 13.77
CA GLU A 228 -9.04 -11.28 13.75
C GLU A 228 -8.70 -9.83 14.10
N THR A 229 -8.59 -9.00 13.05
CA THR A 229 -7.96 -7.69 13.11
C THR A 229 -8.61 -6.77 14.14
N ASP A 230 -9.93 -6.57 14.04
CA ASP A 230 -10.65 -5.61 14.88
C ASP A 230 -10.90 -6.12 16.31
N ALA A 231 -10.78 -7.44 16.54
CA ALA A 231 -10.85 -8.04 17.85
C ALA A 231 -9.48 -8.11 18.55
N HIS A 232 -8.41 -7.64 17.91
CA HIS A 232 -7.04 -7.69 18.43
C HIS A 232 -6.61 -9.12 18.82
N ALA A 233 -7.01 -10.09 18.04
CA ALA A 233 -6.82 -11.49 18.39
C ALA A 233 -6.06 -12.26 17.30
N LEU A 234 -5.22 -13.18 17.75
CA LEU A 234 -4.58 -14.20 16.92
C LEU A 234 -5.15 -15.57 17.30
N HIS A 235 -5.56 -16.32 16.30
CA HIS A 235 -6.16 -17.64 16.46
C HIS A 235 -5.26 -18.72 15.90
N ALA A 236 -5.26 -19.89 16.53
CA ALA A 236 -4.72 -21.13 15.98
C ALA A 236 -5.82 -22.19 15.91
N LEU A 237 -5.89 -22.85 14.76
CA LEU A 237 -6.80 -23.95 14.50
C LEU A 237 -6.00 -25.21 14.16
N ASP A 238 -6.56 -26.37 14.44
CA ASP A 238 -6.05 -27.63 13.91
C ASP A 238 -6.30 -27.70 12.39
N ALA A 239 -5.24 -27.85 11.60
CA ALA A 239 -5.32 -27.80 10.13
C ALA A 239 -6.11 -28.98 9.52
N LYS A 240 -6.29 -30.08 10.25
CA LYS A 240 -7.02 -31.28 9.79
C LYS A 240 -8.51 -31.17 10.03
N THR A 241 -8.90 -30.59 11.18
CA THR A 241 -10.29 -30.58 11.66
C THR A 241 -10.93 -29.20 11.68
N GLY A 242 -10.17 -28.14 11.64
CA GLY A 242 -10.62 -26.75 11.78
C GLY A 242 -10.99 -26.38 13.23
N VAL A 243 -10.76 -27.25 14.19
CA VAL A 243 -11.09 -27.01 15.60
C VAL A 243 -10.17 -25.94 16.18
N PRO A 244 -10.68 -24.88 16.83
CA PRO A 244 -9.86 -23.89 17.52
C PRO A 244 -9.00 -24.55 18.61
N LEU A 245 -7.70 -24.25 18.63
CA LEU A 245 -6.73 -24.75 19.59
C LEU A 245 -6.47 -23.75 20.71
N TRP A 246 -6.20 -22.51 20.31
CA TRP A 246 -5.97 -21.40 21.23
C TRP A 246 -6.23 -20.05 20.56
N GLN A 247 -6.40 -19.02 21.40
CA GLN A 247 -6.51 -17.63 21.01
C GLN A 247 -5.64 -16.78 21.94
N ALA A 248 -4.95 -15.77 21.37
CA ALA A 248 -4.22 -14.76 22.12
C ALA A 248 -4.76 -13.36 21.76
N THR A 249 -4.83 -12.45 22.75
CA THR A 249 -5.29 -11.07 22.56
C THR A 249 -4.16 -10.09 22.81
N PHE A 250 -4.25 -8.90 22.18
CA PHE A 250 -3.21 -7.90 22.14
C PHE A 250 -3.77 -6.50 22.43
N ASP A 251 -2.89 -5.54 22.70
CA ASP A 251 -3.26 -4.16 23.00
C ASP A 251 -3.61 -3.32 21.75
N GLY A 252 -3.57 -3.91 20.56
CA GLY A 252 -3.88 -3.25 19.30
C GLY A 252 -4.18 -4.24 18.18
N ARG A 253 -4.54 -3.70 17.03
CA ARG A 253 -4.86 -4.46 15.81
C ARG A 253 -3.64 -5.22 15.28
N ILE A 254 -3.91 -6.38 14.70
CA ILE A 254 -2.96 -7.14 13.90
C ILE A 254 -3.49 -7.15 12.46
N ASP A 255 -2.88 -6.36 11.58
CA ASP A 255 -3.38 -6.20 10.20
C ASP A 255 -2.76 -7.19 9.21
N ALA A 256 -1.55 -7.67 9.50
CA ALA A 256 -0.83 -8.60 8.64
C ALA A 256 -1.00 -10.05 9.10
N PRO A 257 -1.01 -11.02 8.17
CA PRO A 257 -0.87 -12.42 8.53
C PRO A 257 0.38 -12.67 9.37
N PRO A 258 0.33 -13.57 10.36
CA PRO A 258 1.50 -13.89 11.16
C PRO A 258 2.57 -14.63 10.33
N MET A 259 3.77 -14.73 10.88
CA MET A 259 4.88 -15.52 10.34
C MET A 259 5.19 -16.64 11.31
N VAL A 260 5.31 -17.88 10.81
CA VAL A 260 5.63 -19.06 11.64
C VAL A 260 7.05 -19.53 11.34
N ARG A 261 7.86 -19.60 12.37
CA ARG A 261 9.25 -20.08 12.27
C ARG A 261 9.63 -20.84 13.53
N GLU A 262 10.17 -22.05 13.37
CA GLU A 262 10.76 -22.84 14.46
C GLU A 262 9.90 -22.96 15.72
N GLY A 263 8.57 -23.14 15.54
CA GLY A 263 7.62 -23.27 16.65
C GLY A 263 7.22 -21.95 17.31
N LEU A 264 7.62 -20.82 16.75
CA LEU A 264 7.16 -19.49 17.13
C LEU A 264 6.22 -18.92 16.05
N VAL A 265 5.22 -18.18 16.51
CA VAL A 265 4.32 -17.36 15.67
C VAL A 265 4.64 -15.90 15.96
N LEU A 266 5.15 -15.21 14.94
CA LEU A 266 5.54 -13.80 15.05
C LEU A 266 4.47 -12.92 14.40
N CYS A 267 4.07 -11.85 15.06
CA CYS A 267 3.17 -10.85 14.49
C CYS A 267 3.54 -9.43 14.92
N GLY A 268 3.29 -8.48 14.02
CA GLY A 268 3.33 -7.05 14.31
C GLY A 268 1.97 -6.57 14.82
N CYS A 269 1.98 -5.64 15.75
CA CYS A 269 0.77 -5.08 16.33
C CYS A 269 0.77 -3.56 16.23
N ARG A 270 -0.41 -2.96 16.11
CA ARG A 270 -0.55 -1.50 16.07
C ARG A 270 -0.36 -0.83 17.41
N ASP A 271 -0.17 -1.56 18.48
CA ASP A 271 0.29 -1.03 19.77
C ASP A 271 1.76 -0.57 19.73
N GLY A 272 2.49 -0.86 18.64
CA GLY A 272 3.89 -0.51 18.45
C GLY A 272 4.84 -1.65 18.79
N SER A 273 4.34 -2.87 19.01
CA SER A 273 5.15 -4.01 19.41
C SER A 273 5.18 -5.13 18.37
N VAL A 274 6.21 -5.95 18.47
CA VAL A 274 6.31 -7.26 17.82
C VAL A 274 6.18 -8.33 18.89
N TYR A 275 5.36 -9.32 18.63
CA TYR A 275 5.15 -10.45 19.53
C TYR A 275 5.62 -11.74 18.91
N ALA A 276 6.23 -12.60 19.72
CA ALA A 276 6.46 -13.99 19.39
C ALA A 276 5.75 -14.87 20.39
N LEU A 277 4.87 -15.73 19.90
CA LEU A 277 4.11 -16.68 20.70
C LEU A 277 4.57 -18.09 20.38
N ARG A 278 4.54 -18.98 21.36
CA ARG A 278 4.74 -20.41 21.11
C ARG A 278 3.57 -20.97 20.28
N ALA A 279 3.87 -21.57 19.15
CA ALA A 279 2.86 -22.07 18.20
C ALA A 279 1.95 -23.17 18.79
N ALA A 280 2.43 -23.88 19.81
CA ALA A 280 1.70 -24.99 20.42
C ALA A 280 0.47 -24.54 21.20
N ASP A 281 0.56 -23.43 21.94
CA ASP A 281 -0.44 -23.01 22.92
C ASP A 281 -0.65 -21.49 23.02
N GLY A 282 0.04 -20.68 22.21
CA GLY A 282 -0.11 -19.23 22.20
C GLY A 282 0.61 -18.51 23.36
N ALA A 283 1.38 -19.22 24.20
CA ALA A 283 2.10 -18.60 25.30
C ALA A 283 3.18 -17.63 24.80
N LEU A 284 3.27 -16.44 25.40
CA LEU A 284 4.23 -15.41 25.03
C LEU A 284 5.66 -15.93 25.23
N ALA A 285 6.45 -15.90 24.16
CA ALA A 285 7.89 -16.14 24.22
C ALA A 285 8.61 -14.81 24.48
N TRP A 286 8.40 -13.82 23.63
CA TRP A 286 8.94 -12.48 23.81
C TRP A 286 8.07 -11.42 23.15
N ARG A 287 8.21 -10.17 23.63
CA ARG A 287 7.66 -8.96 23.05
C ARG A 287 8.77 -7.95 22.85
N PHE A 288 8.86 -7.33 21.69
CA PHE A 288 9.78 -6.25 21.39
C PHE A 288 9.00 -4.96 21.13
N HIS A 289 9.26 -3.92 21.91
CA HIS A 289 8.71 -2.58 21.74
C HIS A 289 9.46 -1.86 20.62
N ALA A 290 8.83 -1.78 19.45
CA ALA A 290 9.39 -1.11 18.30
C ALA A 290 9.14 0.40 18.32
N GLU A 291 8.18 0.87 19.11
CA GLU A 291 7.97 2.29 19.37
C GLU A 291 9.11 2.87 20.23
N PRO A 292 9.66 4.05 19.88
CA PRO A 292 10.67 4.71 20.72
C PRO A 292 10.08 5.36 21.98
N GLU A 293 8.80 5.72 21.95
CA GLU A 293 8.07 6.44 23.02
C GLU A 293 6.64 5.89 23.13
N GLU A 294 6.08 5.92 24.33
CA GLU A 294 4.68 5.58 24.59
C GLU A 294 3.74 6.72 24.15
N ARG A 295 3.54 6.87 22.84
CA ARG A 295 2.64 7.87 22.27
C ARG A 295 1.54 7.21 21.44
N ARG A 296 0.30 7.58 21.73
CA ARG A 296 -0.89 6.99 21.10
C ARG A 296 -1.66 8.02 20.28
N ILE A 297 -2.33 7.53 19.26
CA ILE A 297 -3.28 8.29 18.44
C ILE A 297 -4.53 7.45 18.21
N VAL A 298 -5.61 8.12 17.83
CA VAL A 298 -6.81 7.43 17.33
C VAL A 298 -6.64 7.20 15.82
N SER A 299 -6.76 5.96 15.40
CA SER A 299 -6.72 5.55 14.00
C SER A 299 -7.65 4.36 13.79
N HIS A 300 -8.38 4.34 12.67
CA HIS A 300 -9.38 3.30 12.38
C HIS A 300 -10.43 3.12 13.50
N GLY A 301 -10.77 4.21 14.20
CA GLY A 301 -11.71 4.18 15.32
C GLY A 301 -11.16 3.54 16.60
N GLN A 302 -9.87 3.25 16.67
CA GLN A 302 -9.20 2.59 17.79
C GLN A 302 -7.95 3.35 18.22
N LEU A 303 -7.47 3.07 19.43
CA LEU A 303 -6.24 3.65 19.95
C LEU A 303 -5.05 2.81 19.49
N GLU A 304 -4.03 3.45 18.89
CA GLU A 304 -2.84 2.76 18.43
C GLU A 304 -1.57 3.60 18.66
N SER A 305 -0.40 2.96 18.55
CA SER A 305 0.88 3.66 18.61
C SER A 305 1.06 4.62 17.43
N VAL A 306 1.78 5.71 17.66
CA VAL A 306 2.27 6.58 16.58
C VAL A 306 3.25 5.84 15.67
N TRP A 307 3.97 4.84 16.21
CA TRP A 307 4.82 3.91 15.47
C TRP A 307 4.23 2.49 15.46
N PRO A 308 3.10 2.27 14.77
CA PRO A 308 2.50 0.95 14.68
C PRO A 308 3.43 0.00 13.91
N VAL A 309 3.28 -1.30 14.16
CA VAL A 309 3.89 -2.37 13.35
C VAL A 309 2.78 -3.05 12.53
N PRO A 310 2.30 -2.43 11.45
CA PRO A 310 1.14 -2.93 10.71
C PRO A 310 1.49 -4.01 9.69
N GLY A 311 2.77 -4.10 9.33
CA GLY A 311 3.26 -4.97 8.25
C GLY A 311 3.55 -6.40 8.70
N ASN A 312 3.79 -7.25 7.71
CA ASN A 312 4.26 -8.61 7.95
C ASN A 312 5.71 -8.62 8.47
N ILE A 313 6.01 -9.58 9.33
CA ILE A 313 7.37 -9.87 9.74
C ILE A 313 8.07 -10.64 8.62
N LEU A 314 9.22 -10.14 8.16
CA LEU A 314 10.06 -10.82 7.18
C LEU A 314 11.17 -11.58 7.91
N VAL A 315 11.18 -12.91 7.80
CA VAL A 315 12.25 -13.73 8.40
C VAL A 315 13.14 -14.31 7.31
N LEU A 316 14.44 -14.04 7.45
CA LEU A 316 15.51 -14.51 6.59
C LEU A 316 16.50 -15.26 7.48
N ASP A 317 16.51 -16.57 7.41
CA ASP A 317 17.32 -17.44 8.27
C ASP A 317 17.19 -17.09 9.77
N ASP A 318 18.17 -16.42 10.35
CA ASP A 318 18.24 -16.02 11.74
C ASP A 318 17.98 -14.51 11.95
N LEU A 319 17.43 -13.82 10.95
CA LEU A 319 17.11 -12.40 10.97
C LEU A 319 15.61 -12.16 10.75
N ALA A 320 14.92 -11.57 11.73
CA ALA A 320 13.58 -11.04 11.57
C ALA A 320 13.65 -9.53 11.30
N VAL A 321 13.16 -9.10 10.14
CA VAL A 321 13.11 -7.69 9.76
C VAL A 321 11.70 -7.16 10.01
N VAL A 322 11.65 -6.02 10.71
CA VAL A 322 10.42 -5.38 11.18
C VAL A 322 10.48 -3.90 10.89
N SER A 323 9.36 -3.31 10.47
CA SER A 323 9.23 -1.87 10.30
C SER A 323 8.10 -1.30 11.16
N ALA A 324 8.41 -0.22 11.90
CA ALA A 324 7.46 0.49 12.76
C ALA A 324 7.33 1.95 12.31
N GLY A 325 6.12 2.49 12.34
CA GLY A 325 5.81 3.85 11.89
C GLY A 325 4.88 3.87 10.69
N ARG A 326 4.54 5.07 10.21
CA ARG A 326 3.58 5.27 9.13
C ARG A 326 4.22 5.74 7.83
N THR A 327 5.08 6.74 7.96
CA THR A 327 5.73 7.42 6.82
C THR A 327 7.08 7.98 7.23
N SER A 328 7.95 8.15 6.26
CA SER A 328 9.26 8.77 6.48
C SER A 328 9.20 10.30 6.71
N PHE A 329 8.02 10.91 6.67
CA PHE A 329 7.85 12.36 6.80
C PHE A 329 7.37 12.82 8.20
N LEU A 330 6.79 11.93 8.99
CA LEU A 330 6.21 12.25 10.29
C LEU A 330 6.87 11.48 11.42
N ASP A 331 6.76 12.02 12.63
CA ASP A 331 7.10 11.35 13.88
C ASP A 331 8.53 10.77 13.94
N GLY A 332 9.48 11.38 13.25
CA GLY A 332 10.87 10.91 13.19
C GLY A 332 11.10 9.74 12.22
N GLY A 333 10.13 9.47 11.34
CA GLY A 333 10.27 8.49 10.25
C GLY A 333 9.85 7.07 10.61
N ILE A 334 10.16 6.15 9.69
CA ILE A 334 9.95 4.72 9.88
C ILE A 334 11.19 4.13 10.56
N ARG A 335 10.98 3.36 11.60
CA ARG A 335 12.01 2.58 12.28
C ARG A 335 12.08 1.20 11.66
N LEU A 336 13.26 0.79 11.22
CA LEU A 336 13.54 -0.55 10.71
C LEU A 336 14.43 -1.28 11.70
N TYR A 337 14.00 -2.47 12.11
CA TYR A 337 14.71 -3.29 13.08
C TYR A 337 15.07 -4.64 12.47
N GLY A 338 16.30 -5.10 12.73
CA GLY A 338 16.68 -6.49 12.62
C GLY A 338 16.69 -7.12 14.01
N LEU A 339 15.93 -8.18 14.20
CA LEU A 339 15.80 -8.90 15.45
C LEU A 339 16.23 -10.36 15.26
N ASP A 340 16.72 -10.98 16.32
CA ASP A 340 16.81 -12.43 16.37
C ASP A 340 15.39 -13.01 16.50
N PRO A 341 14.92 -13.85 15.56
CA PRO A 341 13.54 -14.34 15.59
C PRO A 341 13.22 -15.27 16.79
N ARG A 342 14.25 -15.88 17.40
CA ARG A 342 14.06 -16.78 18.55
C ARG A 342 14.01 -16.04 19.88
N THR A 343 14.80 -14.98 20.00
CA THR A 343 15.01 -14.29 21.29
C THR A 343 14.43 -12.88 21.32
N GLY A 344 14.12 -12.27 20.17
CA GLY A 344 13.72 -10.87 20.06
C GLY A 344 14.86 -9.88 20.26
N GLU A 345 16.10 -10.36 20.41
CA GLU A 345 17.27 -9.49 20.63
C GLU A 345 17.56 -8.62 19.39
N LEU A 346 17.81 -7.36 19.64
CA LEU A 346 18.09 -6.36 18.62
C LEU A 346 19.46 -6.59 17.98
N ARG A 347 19.52 -6.73 16.65
CA ARG A 347 20.73 -6.84 15.86
C ARG A 347 21.11 -5.56 15.15
N PHE A 348 20.12 -4.85 14.61
CA PHE A 348 20.31 -3.50 14.07
C PHE A 348 19.04 -2.65 14.20
N GLU A 349 19.23 -1.34 14.22
CA GLU A 349 18.17 -0.34 14.13
C GLU A 349 18.54 0.72 13.08
N LYS A 350 17.61 1.07 12.20
CA LYS A 350 17.73 2.12 11.19
C LYS A 350 16.51 3.03 11.21
N THR A 351 16.73 4.27 10.82
CA THR A 351 15.65 5.23 10.66
C THR A 351 15.56 5.66 9.21
N LEU A 352 14.42 5.42 8.60
CA LEU A 352 14.10 5.90 7.26
C LEU A 352 13.40 7.26 7.39
N TRP A 353 14.18 8.32 7.22
CA TRP A 353 13.75 9.70 7.42
C TRP A 353 14.02 10.53 6.16
N THR A 354 12.98 11.20 5.63
CA THR A 354 13.05 11.94 4.36
C THR A 354 13.36 13.43 4.56
N ARG A 355 13.76 13.86 5.74
CA ARG A 355 14.22 15.22 6.01
C ARG A 355 15.73 15.26 6.16
N GLY A 356 16.36 16.29 5.58
CA GLY A 356 17.76 16.59 5.81
C GLY A 356 18.02 17.03 7.26
N LYS A 357 19.29 17.20 7.63
CA LYS A 357 19.72 17.65 8.97
C LYS A 357 19.19 19.02 9.35
N ASP A 358 18.88 19.85 8.34
CA ASP A 358 18.27 21.18 8.46
C ASP A 358 16.73 21.14 8.59
N GLY A 359 16.12 19.94 8.60
CA GLY A 359 14.67 19.75 8.63
C GLY A 359 13.97 19.98 7.29
N VAL A 360 14.71 20.29 6.24
CA VAL A 360 14.17 20.46 4.90
C VAL A 360 13.94 19.09 4.26
N GLN A 361 12.85 18.99 3.49
CA GLN A 361 12.54 17.77 2.79
C GLN A 361 13.59 17.46 1.71
N VAL A 362 14.09 16.23 1.72
CA VAL A 362 14.95 15.72 0.64
C VAL A 362 14.04 15.13 -0.45
N LEU A 363 14.28 15.54 -1.68
CA LEU A 363 13.58 15.03 -2.86
C LEU A 363 14.54 14.15 -3.66
N ASP A 364 14.02 13.06 -4.24
CA ASP A 364 14.77 12.27 -5.21
C ASP A 364 14.82 12.98 -6.57
N GLU A 365 15.53 12.38 -7.55
CA GLU A 365 15.63 12.91 -8.92
C GLU A 365 14.26 13.04 -9.62
N GLU A 366 13.26 12.31 -9.14
CA GLU A 366 11.89 12.33 -9.66
C GLU A 366 11.00 13.33 -8.91
N GLY A 367 11.53 13.98 -7.87
CA GLY A 367 10.82 14.97 -7.07
C GLY A 367 9.75 14.40 -6.13
N VAL A 368 9.72 13.09 -5.92
CA VAL A 368 8.74 12.37 -5.08
C VAL A 368 9.46 11.34 -4.23
N ASP A 369 10.35 11.79 -3.37
CA ASP A 369 10.97 10.90 -2.39
C ASP A 369 10.05 10.63 -1.21
N GLY A 370 10.27 9.54 -0.52
CA GLY A 370 9.58 9.15 0.70
C GLY A 370 9.28 7.66 0.77
N TRP A 371 9.02 7.23 1.99
CA TRP A 371 8.73 5.86 2.32
C TRP A 371 7.41 5.78 3.06
N LEU A 372 6.63 4.79 2.73
CA LEU A 372 5.50 4.35 3.55
C LEU A 372 5.83 2.96 4.08
N ASN A 373 5.46 2.71 5.33
CA ASN A 373 5.53 1.36 5.88
C ASN A 373 4.61 0.42 5.10
N ASP A 374 5.11 -0.75 4.71
CA ASP A 374 4.44 -1.65 3.78
C ASP A 374 4.89 -3.11 3.96
N VAL A 375 4.44 -3.95 3.03
CA VAL A 375 4.87 -5.35 2.93
C VAL A 375 6.38 -5.41 2.72
N LEU A 376 7.07 -6.09 3.62
CA LEU A 376 8.48 -6.42 3.46
C LEU A 376 8.62 -7.72 2.68
N SER A 377 9.52 -7.72 1.70
CA SER A 377 9.89 -8.91 0.93
C SER A 377 11.41 -9.00 0.74
N SER A 378 11.90 -10.15 0.25
CA SER A 378 13.33 -10.34 0.05
C SER A 378 13.62 -11.45 -0.97
N ASN A 379 14.70 -11.27 -1.73
CA ASN A 379 15.28 -12.32 -2.58
C ASN A 379 16.45 -13.08 -1.89
N GLY A 380 16.57 -12.97 -0.57
CA GLY A 380 17.65 -13.55 0.23
C GLY A 380 18.95 -12.71 0.25
N LYS A 381 19.11 -11.73 -0.64
CA LYS A 381 20.30 -10.85 -0.72
C LYS A 381 19.95 -9.39 -0.43
N ARG A 382 18.71 -8.99 -0.67
CA ARG A 382 18.21 -7.64 -0.49
C ARG A 382 16.84 -7.69 0.20
N ILE A 383 16.55 -6.66 0.97
CA ILE A 383 15.24 -6.41 1.56
C ILE A 383 14.54 -5.38 0.69
N PHE A 384 13.25 -5.59 0.43
CA PHE A 384 12.42 -4.68 -0.32
C PHE A 384 11.30 -4.12 0.55
N MET A 385 11.12 -2.81 0.50
CA MET A 385 9.93 -2.12 1.00
C MET A 385 9.36 -1.30 -0.15
N ARG A 386 8.25 -1.73 -0.72
CA ARG A 386 7.73 -1.22 -2.01
C ARG A 386 8.81 -1.28 -3.09
N HIS A 387 9.10 -0.16 -3.74
CA HIS A 387 10.13 -0.01 -4.77
C HIS A 387 11.54 0.24 -4.21
N GLN A 388 11.67 0.37 -2.92
CA GLN A 388 12.96 0.66 -2.28
C GLN A 388 13.74 -0.61 -1.99
N VAL A 389 15.04 -0.54 -2.21
CA VAL A 389 15.96 -1.67 -2.03
C VAL A 389 16.90 -1.36 -0.87
N LEU A 390 17.02 -2.32 0.05
CA LEU A 390 17.91 -2.24 1.22
C LEU A 390 18.85 -3.45 1.22
N ASP A 391 20.02 -3.29 1.81
CA ASP A 391 20.85 -4.43 2.17
C ASP A 391 20.32 -5.16 3.42
N LEU A 392 20.97 -6.25 3.83
CA LEU A 392 20.53 -7.04 4.99
C LEU A 392 20.80 -6.35 6.34
N ASN A 393 21.50 -5.21 6.35
CA ASN A 393 21.68 -4.36 7.52
C ASN A 393 20.70 -3.17 7.53
N GLY A 394 19.78 -3.13 6.56
CA GLY A 394 18.76 -2.07 6.47
C GLY A 394 19.26 -0.76 5.83
N GLU A 395 20.45 -0.74 5.21
CA GLU A 395 20.95 0.43 4.49
C GLU A 395 20.37 0.50 3.08
N ARG A 396 20.00 1.70 2.64
CA ARG A 396 19.50 1.92 1.27
C ARG A 396 20.60 1.68 0.25
N VAL A 397 20.26 0.94 -0.80
CA VAL A 397 21.13 0.71 -1.96
C VAL A 397 20.47 1.19 -3.23
N SER A 398 21.26 1.71 -4.17
CA SER A 398 20.78 2.27 -5.44
C SER A 398 20.58 1.22 -6.55
N GLU A 399 20.41 -0.03 -6.17
CA GLU A 399 20.17 -1.12 -7.12
C GLU A 399 18.73 -1.11 -7.63
N ARG A 400 18.53 -1.49 -8.88
CA ARG A 400 17.21 -1.69 -9.48
C ARG A 400 17.00 -3.19 -9.72
N ILE A 401 16.22 -3.80 -8.86
CA ILE A 401 15.97 -5.25 -8.87
C ILE A 401 14.47 -5.46 -9.09
N PRO A 402 14.08 -6.19 -10.16
CA PRO A 402 12.69 -6.57 -10.35
C PRO A 402 12.20 -7.45 -9.20
N HIS A 403 11.09 -7.09 -8.62
CA HIS A 403 10.42 -7.84 -7.56
C HIS A 403 8.93 -7.51 -7.52
N LEU A 404 8.16 -8.31 -6.81
CA LEU A 404 6.76 -8.02 -6.54
C LEU A 404 6.63 -6.93 -5.47
N HIS A 405 5.90 -5.88 -5.80
CA HIS A 405 5.56 -4.84 -4.84
C HIS A 405 4.20 -4.23 -5.14
N ALA A 406 3.59 -3.61 -4.13
CA ALA A 406 2.35 -2.88 -4.26
C ALA A 406 2.51 -1.47 -3.71
N PRO A 407 1.80 -0.46 -4.25
CA PRO A 407 1.76 0.87 -3.64
C PRO A 407 0.89 0.93 -2.39
N ASP A 408 0.03 -0.05 -2.18
CA ASP A 408 -0.81 -0.21 -1.00
C ASP A 408 -0.27 -1.30 -0.09
N GLY A 409 -0.19 -0.98 1.19
CA GLY A 409 0.18 -1.92 2.22
C GLY A 409 -0.85 -1.92 3.35
N PHE A 410 -0.51 -2.58 4.45
CA PHE A 410 -1.37 -2.69 5.62
C PHE A 410 -1.60 -1.36 6.38
N VAL A 411 -0.90 -0.29 6.01
CA VAL A 411 -1.11 1.06 6.55
C VAL A 411 -2.23 1.79 5.83
N SER A 412 -2.42 1.48 4.55
CA SER A 412 -3.44 2.11 3.72
C SER A 412 -4.77 1.40 3.93
N ALA A 413 -5.75 2.11 4.47
CA ALA A 413 -7.06 1.54 4.75
C ALA A 413 -7.96 1.43 3.52
N ASP A 414 -7.68 2.20 2.48
CA ASP A 414 -8.53 2.29 1.29
C ASP A 414 -7.92 1.50 0.13
N THR A 415 -8.46 0.31 -0.10
CA THR A 415 -8.21 -0.40 -1.34
C THR A 415 -9.01 0.27 -2.45
N THR A 416 -8.36 1.15 -3.20
CA THR A 416 -8.95 1.62 -4.44
C THR A 416 -8.61 0.63 -5.56
N GLU A 417 -9.53 0.42 -6.49
CA GLU A 417 -9.31 -0.44 -7.66
C GLU A 417 -8.16 0.05 -8.57
N ARG A 418 -7.58 1.19 -8.26
CA ARG A 418 -6.44 1.77 -8.99
C ARG A 418 -5.09 1.33 -8.44
N ILE A 419 -5.04 0.70 -7.29
CA ILE A 419 -3.81 0.31 -6.63
C ILE A 419 -3.57 -1.16 -6.91
N GLN A 420 -2.43 -1.47 -7.51
CA GLN A 420 -2.18 -2.77 -8.12
C GLN A 420 -0.76 -3.23 -7.78
N TRP A 421 -0.60 -4.53 -7.70
CA TRP A 421 0.70 -5.16 -7.64
C TRP A 421 1.46 -4.97 -8.95
N THR A 422 2.77 -4.82 -8.85
CA THR A 422 3.68 -4.72 -9.98
C THR A 422 4.83 -5.69 -9.80
N TYR A 423 5.24 -6.34 -10.89
CA TYR A 423 6.52 -7.02 -10.97
C TYR A 423 7.49 -6.15 -11.77
N GLY A 424 8.44 -5.53 -11.06
CA GLY A 424 9.38 -4.59 -11.69
C GLY A 424 10.34 -3.96 -10.68
N PRO A 425 11.29 -3.13 -11.15
CA PRO A 425 12.31 -2.51 -10.29
C PRO A 425 11.85 -1.24 -9.60
N GLY A 426 10.60 -0.81 -9.79
CA GLY A 426 10.05 0.41 -9.23
C GLY A 426 8.84 0.92 -9.97
N PHE A 427 8.38 2.12 -9.58
CA PHE A 427 7.27 2.81 -10.21
C PHE A 427 7.71 3.57 -11.46
N THR A 428 6.89 3.51 -12.51
CA THR A 428 7.15 4.18 -13.79
C THR A 428 6.39 5.50 -13.94
N SER A 429 5.41 5.74 -13.09
CA SER A 429 4.61 6.97 -13.07
C SER A 429 4.31 7.38 -11.65
N PHE A 430 4.52 8.65 -11.34
CA PHE A 430 4.18 9.21 -10.04
C PHE A 430 2.67 9.49 -9.87
N HIS A 431 1.92 9.59 -10.97
CA HIS A 431 0.47 9.85 -10.94
C HIS A 431 -0.35 8.62 -10.54
N GLN A 432 0.07 7.43 -10.98
CA GLN A 432 -0.70 6.21 -10.86
C GLN A 432 0.16 5.00 -10.45
N GLY A 433 1.32 5.25 -9.87
CA GLY A 433 2.28 4.18 -9.61
C GLY A 433 2.84 3.61 -10.92
N ALA A 434 3.24 2.37 -10.90
CA ALA A 434 3.85 1.68 -12.04
C ALA A 434 2.85 1.28 -13.15
N PHE A 435 1.59 1.64 -13.05
CA PHE A 435 0.56 0.88 -13.73
C PHE A 435 0.35 1.24 -15.17
N TYR A 436 0.36 2.53 -15.42
CA TYR A 436 -0.17 2.99 -16.68
C TYR A 436 0.36 4.38 -16.97
N ASP A 437 1.11 4.48 -18.03
CA ASP A 437 1.42 5.78 -18.60
C ASP A 437 0.26 6.20 -19.48
N GLN A 438 -0.51 7.18 -19.04
CA GLN A 438 -1.64 7.73 -19.81
C GLN A 438 -1.20 8.29 -21.16
N ARG A 439 0.04 8.77 -21.29
CA ARG A 439 0.60 9.31 -22.53
C ARG A 439 0.93 8.22 -23.52
N LEU A 440 1.35 7.05 -23.02
CA LEU A 440 1.71 5.91 -23.83
C LEU A 440 0.54 4.98 -24.08
N ASN A 441 -0.53 5.11 -23.29
CA ASN A 441 -1.66 4.21 -23.31
C ASN A 441 -1.27 2.72 -23.12
N ARG A 442 -0.23 2.47 -22.31
CA ARG A 442 0.40 1.16 -22.12
C ARG A 442 0.85 0.93 -20.70
N THR A 443 0.99 -0.32 -20.33
CA THR A 443 1.62 -0.77 -19.09
C THR A 443 3.08 -1.12 -19.37
N LEU A 444 3.99 -0.58 -18.58
CA LEU A 444 5.43 -0.73 -18.80
C LEU A 444 6.02 -1.99 -18.13
N PHE A 445 5.35 -2.52 -17.10
CA PHE A 445 5.70 -3.73 -16.37
C PHE A 445 4.47 -4.60 -16.16
N PRO A 446 4.63 -5.93 -15.91
CA PRO A 446 3.51 -6.75 -15.49
C PRO A 446 2.85 -6.17 -14.23
N THR A 447 1.59 -5.77 -14.34
CA THR A 447 0.81 -5.18 -13.24
C THR A 447 -0.58 -5.77 -13.18
N GLY A 448 -1.13 -5.87 -11.98
CA GLY A 448 -2.48 -6.36 -11.76
C GLY A 448 -2.99 -6.00 -10.37
N LEU A 449 -4.29 -6.06 -10.17
CA LEU A 449 -4.90 -5.93 -8.85
C LEU A 449 -4.29 -6.95 -7.87
N LEU A 450 -4.03 -8.15 -8.37
CA LEU A 450 -3.23 -9.18 -7.74
C LEU A 450 -2.26 -9.78 -8.75
N LEU A 451 -1.07 -10.12 -8.29
CA LEU A 451 -0.08 -10.87 -9.04
C LEU A 451 0.41 -12.05 -8.20
N VAL A 452 0.68 -13.16 -8.85
CA VAL A 452 1.50 -14.27 -8.33
C VAL A 452 2.55 -14.61 -9.37
N GLU A 453 3.66 -15.17 -8.94
CA GLU A 453 4.77 -15.44 -9.86
C GLU A 453 5.33 -16.85 -9.70
N ASP A 454 5.78 -17.41 -10.80
CA ASP A 454 6.70 -18.55 -10.76
C ASP A 454 8.11 -18.12 -11.23
N GLU A 455 8.93 -19.04 -11.72
CA GLU A 455 10.32 -18.75 -12.08
C GLU A 455 10.42 -17.79 -13.26
N GLU A 456 9.58 -17.96 -14.28
CA GLU A 456 9.66 -17.24 -15.56
C GLU A 456 8.43 -16.36 -15.85
N VAL A 457 7.31 -16.62 -15.19
CA VAL A 457 6.01 -16.05 -15.53
C VAL A 457 5.39 -15.36 -14.33
N VAL A 458 4.75 -14.23 -14.60
CA VAL A 458 3.83 -13.55 -13.69
C VAL A 458 2.41 -13.80 -14.15
N TYR A 459 1.55 -14.27 -13.25
CA TYR A 459 0.11 -14.39 -13.46
C TYR A 459 -0.57 -13.25 -12.71
N GLY A 460 -1.54 -12.61 -13.35
CA GLY A 460 -2.20 -11.47 -12.74
C GLY A 460 -3.66 -11.32 -13.12
N PHE A 461 -4.39 -10.58 -12.29
CA PHE A 461 -5.75 -10.13 -12.57
C PHE A 461 -5.80 -8.61 -12.52
N GLY A 462 -6.30 -7.97 -13.60
CA GLY A 462 -6.36 -6.52 -13.68
C GLY A 462 -7.01 -5.99 -14.93
N GLN A 463 -7.12 -4.66 -15.02
CA GLN A 463 -7.54 -3.92 -16.22
C GLN A 463 -6.30 -3.49 -17.00
N ASN A 464 -5.66 -4.41 -17.68
CA ASN A 464 -4.38 -4.15 -18.32
C ASN A 464 -4.50 -3.80 -19.80
N HIS A 465 -3.68 -2.85 -20.22
CA HIS A 465 -3.53 -2.38 -21.59
C HIS A 465 -2.10 -2.63 -22.05
N PHE A 466 -1.68 -3.91 -22.05
CA PHE A 466 -0.29 -4.26 -22.35
C PHE A 466 0.07 -3.99 -23.81
N ASP A 467 -0.79 -4.40 -24.74
CA ASP A 467 -0.55 -4.40 -26.18
C ASP A 467 -1.64 -3.70 -27.00
N LYS A 468 -2.76 -3.33 -26.36
CA LYS A 468 -3.91 -2.73 -27.05
C LYS A 468 -4.31 -1.38 -26.49
N PRO A 469 -4.76 -0.45 -27.32
CA PRO A 469 -5.29 0.83 -26.85
C PRO A 469 -6.45 0.63 -25.87
N ARG A 470 -6.55 1.47 -24.87
CA ARG A 470 -7.63 1.46 -23.85
C ARG A 470 -9.04 1.41 -24.47
N ALA A 471 -9.22 2.07 -25.62
CA ALA A 471 -10.48 2.07 -26.36
C ALA A 471 -10.89 0.67 -26.86
N GLU A 472 -9.93 -0.20 -27.16
CA GLU A 472 -10.20 -1.56 -27.66
C GLU A 472 -10.44 -2.56 -26.53
N VAL A 473 -9.76 -2.38 -25.38
CA VAL A 473 -9.89 -3.29 -24.23
C VAL A 473 -11.07 -2.91 -23.33
N GLY A 474 -11.58 -1.68 -23.47
CA GLY A 474 -12.81 -1.23 -22.81
C GLY A 474 -12.76 -1.25 -21.29
N GLY A 475 -11.55 -1.22 -20.67
CA GLY A 475 -11.39 -1.29 -19.22
C GLY A 475 -11.87 -2.60 -18.59
N LYS A 476 -11.88 -3.69 -19.34
CA LYS A 476 -12.36 -5.00 -18.87
C LYS A 476 -11.34 -5.68 -17.97
N TRP A 477 -11.84 -6.27 -16.91
CA TRP A 477 -11.06 -7.09 -16.00
C TRP A 477 -10.72 -8.45 -16.64
N ALA A 478 -9.47 -8.87 -16.51
CA ALA A 478 -9.02 -10.13 -17.05
C ALA A 478 -7.92 -10.78 -16.22
N LEU A 479 -7.87 -12.09 -16.30
CA LEU A 479 -6.75 -12.90 -15.86
C LEU A 479 -5.74 -12.98 -17.00
N PHE A 480 -4.44 -12.95 -16.70
CA PHE A 480 -3.38 -12.96 -17.71
C PHE A 480 -2.11 -13.67 -17.20
N SER A 481 -1.27 -14.06 -18.14
CA SER A 481 0.14 -14.42 -17.88
C SER A 481 1.06 -13.48 -18.65
N ALA A 482 2.21 -13.15 -18.07
CA ALA A 482 3.23 -12.32 -18.70
C ALA A 482 4.62 -12.84 -18.34
N ALA A 483 5.56 -12.76 -19.30
CA ALA A 483 6.93 -13.15 -19.04
C ALA A 483 7.61 -12.16 -18.08
N LYS A 484 8.34 -12.66 -17.09
CA LYS A 484 9.10 -11.85 -16.11
C LYS A 484 10.16 -10.96 -16.75
N GLU A 485 10.84 -11.46 -17.75
CA GLU A 485 11.85 -10.71 -18.51
C GLU A 485 11.25 -9.67 -19.46
N SER A 486 9.93 -9.50 -19.42
CA SER A 486 9.26 -8.51 -20.23
C SER A 486 9.14 -7.19 -19.45
N GLY A 487 9.15 -6.10 -20.18
CA GLY A 487 9.10 -4.75 -19.61
C GLY A 487 10.20 -3.87 -20.14
N VAL A 488 10.32 -2.69 -19.56
CA VAL A 488 11.33 -1.71 -20.00
C VAL A 488 12.71 -2.08 -19.46
N PRO A 489 13.81 -1.85 -20.22
CA PRO A 489 15.17 -2.09 -19.71
C PRO A 489 15.45 -1.38 -18.39
N LEU A 490 16.16 -2.05 -17.48
CA LEU A 490 16.36 -1.63 -16.10
C LEU A 490 17.41 -0.52 -15.91
N ASP A 491 18.14 -0.18 -16.96
CA ASP A 491 19.26 0.76 -16.97
C ASP A 491 18.85 2.23 -17.06
N ARG A 492 17.54 2.52 -17.07
CA ARG A 492 17.02 3.85 -17.35
C ARG A 492 16.19 4.42 -16.21
N THR A 493 16.19 5.75 -16.10
CA THR A 493 15.32 6.48 -15.17
C THR A 493 13.87 6.50 -15.68
N ALA A 494 12.91 6.72 -14.79
CA ALA A 494 11.49 6.83 -15.17
C ALA A 494 11.26 7.90 -16.24
N ARG A 495 12.05 8.99 -16.23
CA ARG A 495 11.99 10.03 -17.25
C ARG A 495 12.46 9.52 -18.61
N GLN A 496 13.56 8.78 -18.67
CA GLN A 496 14.06 8.18 -19.92
C GLN A 496 13.05 7.19 -20.48
N TYR A 497 12.32 6.45 -19.62
CA TYR A 497 11.22 5.59 -20.05
C TYR A 497 10.06 6.38 -20.67
N LEU A 498 9.69 7.52 -20.09
CA LEU A 498 8.67 8.42 -20.64
C LEU A 498 9.07 8.99 -22.00
N GLU A 499 10.34 9.35 -22.18
CA GLU A 499 10.87 9.87 -23.44
C GLU A 499 10.93 8.79 -24.53
N MET A 500 11.27 7.56 -24.17
CA MET A 500 11.29 6.41 -25.10
C MET A 500 9.89 5.95 -25.52
N GLY A 501 8.97 5.95 -24.60
CA GLY A 501 7.68 5.29 -24.77
C GLY A 501 6.78 5.90 -25.81
N ARG A 502 7.09 7.08 -26.33
CA ARG A 502 6.40 7.66 -27.49
C ARG A 502 6.67 6.91 -28.80
N LYS A 503 7.71 6.08 -28.84
CA LYS A 503 8.19 5.34 -30.02
C LYS A 503 8.43 3.84 -29.79
N ALA A 504 8.28 3.35 -28.56
CA ALA A 504 8.61 1.96 -28.22
C ALA A 504 7.45 1.00 -28.47
N GLU A 505 7.77 -0.19 -28.95
CA GLU A 505 6.87 -1.33 -29.00
C GLU A 505 6.42 -1.76 -27.59
N PRO A 506 5.29 -2.47 -27.46
CA PRO A 506 4.87 -3.07 -26.19
C PRO A 506 5.99 -3.91 -25.60
N THR A 507 6.38 -3.61 -24.36
CA THR A 507 7.50 -4.28 -23.71
C THR A 507 7.07 -5.48 -22.89
N VAL A 508 5.81 -5.51 -22.41
CA VAL A 508 5.26 -6.64 -21.67
C VAL A 508 4.77 -7.71 -22.65
N ARG A 509 5.40 -8.88 -22.61
CA ARG A 509 5.03 -10.04 -23.45
C ARG A 509 4.00 -10.89 -22.72
N LEU A 510 2.75 -10.88 -23.23
CA LEU A 510 1.69 -11.73 -22.72
C LEU A 510 1.82 -13.15 -23.26
N GLY A 511 1.67 -14.15 -22.39
CA GLY A 511 1.44 -15.54 -22.79
C GLY A 511 -0.04 -15.72 -23.21
N TRP A 512 -0.94 -15.30 -22.33
CA TRP A 512 -2.39 -15.34 -22.58
C TRP A 512 -3.12 -14.25 -21.77
N TRP A 513 -4.35 -13.93 -22.19
CA TRP A 513 -5.26 -12.98 -21.56
C TRP A 513 -6.70 -13.51 -21.67
N LYS A 514 -7.41 -13.61 -20.55
CA LYS A 514 -8.76 -14.19 -20.50
C LYS A 514 -9.67 -13.39 -19.59
N GLN A 515 -10.85 -13.03 -20.08
CA GLN A 515 -11.92 -12.58 -19.22
C GLN A 515 -12.46 -13.76 -18.42
N ILE A 516 -12.70 -13.55 -17.14
CA ILE A 516 -13.26 -14.55 -16.22
C ILE A 516 -14.49 -13.95 -15.52
N PRO A 517 -15.44 -14.79 -15.07
CA PRO A 517 -16.72 -14.32 -14.52
C PRO A 517 -16.64 -13.90 -13.05
N ILE A 518 -15.46 -13.60 -12.54
CA ILE A 518 -15.27 -13.18 -11.14
C ILE A 518 -14.36 -11.95 -11.05
N HIS A 519 -14.56 -11.15 -9.99
CA HIS A 519 -13.62 -10.13 -9.56
C HIS A 519 -12.70 -10.73 -8.50
N VAL A 520 -11.44 -10.94 -8.86
CA VAL A 520 -10.49 -11.72 -8.05
C VAL A 520 -10.05 -10.94 -6.81
N ARG A 521 -10.03 -11.63 -5.67
CA ARG A 521 -9.59 -11.13 -4.36
C ARG A 521 -8.47 -11.96 -3.74
N ALA A 522 -8.28 -13.20 -4.23
CA ALA A 522 -7.20 -14.08 -3.78
C ALA A 522 -6.68 -14.91 -4.96
N MET A 523 -5.36 -15.11 -5.01
CA MET A 523 -4.67 -15.88 -6.04
C MET A 523 -3.56 -16.71 -5.42
N VAL A 524 -3.45 -17.98 -5.85
CA VAL A 524 -2.36 -18.88 -5.46
C VAL A 524 -1.96 -19.72 -6.67
N LYS A 525 -0.65 -19.79 -6.94
CA LYS A 525 -0.07 -20.70 -7.92
C LYS A 525 0.49 -21.94 -7.21
N THR A 526 -0.18 -23.07 -7.40
CA THR A 526 0.34 -24.38 -6.99
C THR A 526 1.22 -24.96 -8.10
N LYS A 527 1.78 -26.13 -7.89
CA LYS A 527 2.65 -26.77 -8.89
C LYS A 527 2.02 -26.74 -10.29
N ASP A 528 0.78 -27.16 -10.43
CA ASP A 528 0.15 -27.42 -11.74
C ASP A 528 -1.04 -26.50 -12.05
N ILE A 529 -1.57 -25.75 -11.07
CA ILE A 529 -2.83 -25.03 -11.19
C ILE A 529 -2.70 -23.60 -10.63
N LEU A 530 -3.35 -22.66 -11.29
CA LEU A 530 -3.58 -21.31 -10.79
C LEU A 530 -5.00 -21.25 -10.20
N PHE A 531 -5.07 -21.13 -8.87
CA PHE A 531 -6.34 -20.91 -8.19
C PHE A 531 -6.60 -19.42 -8.04
N VAL A 532 -7.81 -18.99 -8.39
CA VAL A 532 -8.28 -17.61 -8.23
C VAL A 532 -9.66 -17.61 -7.59
N ALA A 533 -9.88 -16.74 -6.63
CA ALA A 533 -11.17 -16.65 -5.95
C ALA A 533 -11.60 -15.20 -5.74
N GLY A 534 -12.90 -14.95 -5.75
CA GLY A 534 -13.45 -13.61 -5.61
C GLY A 534 -14.97 -13.54 -5.67
N ALA A 535 -15.49 -12.34 -5.91
CA ALA A 535 -16.90 -12.09 -6.08
C ALA A 535 -17.38 -12.49 -7.49
N PRO A 536 -18.57 -13.04 -7.67
CA PRO A 536 -19.15 -13.30 -8.97
C PRO A 536 -19.45 -12.00 -9.72
N GLY A 537 -19.39 -12.05 -11.07
CA GLY A 537 -19.57 -10.89 -11.94
C GLY A 537 -18.26 -10.15 -12.19
N GLY A 538 -17.92 -9.88 -13.44
CA GLY A 538 -16.64 -9.24 -13.82
C GLY A 538 -16.53 -7.73 -13.53
N GLY A 539 -17.40 -7.16 -12.69
CA GLY A 539 -17.42 -5.75 -12.31
C GLY A 539 -16.81 -5.47 -10.92
N ALA A 540 -17.03 -4.27 -10.42
CA ALA A 540 -16.58 -3.87 -9.07
C ALA A 540 -17.24 -4.75 -7.99
N THR A 541 -16.49 -5.00 -6.91
CA THR A 541 -16.99 -5.74 -5.73
C THR A 541 -18.12 -4.96 -5.07
N THR A 542 -19.26 -5.60 -4.87
CA THR A 542 -20.42 -4.98 -4.20
C THR A 542 -20.20 -4.85 -2.69
N ARG A 543 -20.92 -3.93 -2.05
CA ARG A 543 -20.92 -3.80 -0.59
C ARG A 543 -21.35 -5.09 0.10
N GLU A 544 -22.35 -5.77 -0.43
CA GLU A 544 -22.83 -7.04 0.11
C GLU A 544 -21.76 -8.14 0.09
N ALA A 545 -20.95 -8.20 -0.97
CA ALA A 545 -19.82 -9.13 -1.05
C ALA A 545 -18.72 -8.78 -0.02
N LEU A 546 -18.43 -7.49 0.16
CA LEU A 546 -17.48 -7.01 1.19
C LEU A 546 -17.97 -7.33 2.61
N ASP A 547 -19.28 -7.21 2.86
CA ASP A 547 -19.90 -7.53 4.14
C ASP A 547 -20.08 -9.06 4.35
N GLY A 548 -19.59 -9.90 3.44
CA GLY A 548 -19.72 -11.37 3.53
C GLY A 548 -21.15 -11.92 3.33
N LYS A 549 -22.06 -11.11 2.81
CA LYS A 549 -23.48 -11.44 2.59
C LYS A 549 -23.77 -12.04 1.22
N ALA A 550 -22.80 -12.01 0.30
CA ALA A 550 -22.90 -12.60 -1.02
C ALA A 550 -21.91 -13.77 -1.17
N PRO A 551 -22.27 -14.79 -1.97
CA PRO A 551 -21.39 -15.94 -2.20
C PRO A 551 -20.12 -15.51 -2.95
N GLY A 552 -19.02 -16.24 -2.73
CA GLY A 552 -17.82 -16.18 -3.54
C GLY A 552 -17.76 -17.32 -4.56
N VAL A 553 -16.76 -17.25 -5.42
CA VAL A 553 -16.44 -18.29 -6.42
C VAL A 553 -14.93 -18.54 -6.41
N LEU A 554 -14.55 -19.81 -6.43
CA LEU A 554 -13.18 -20.28 -6.71
C LEU A 554 -13.14 -20.87 -8.12
N LEU A 555 -12.13 -20.49 -8.90
CA LEU A 555 -11.81 -21.11 -10.17
C LEU A 555 -10.46 -21.80 -10.07
N ALA A 556 -10.35 -23.02 -10.57
CA ALA A 556 -9.10 -23.67 -10.91
C ALA A 556 -8.81 -23.40 -12.38
N VAL A 557 -7.64 -22.84 -12.66
CA VAL A 557 -7.28 -22.34 -14.00
C VAL A 557 -5.97 -22.98 -14.45
N SER A 558 -5.91 -23.38 -15.71
CA SER A 558 -4.68 -23.86 -16.35
C SER A 558 -3.69 -22.70 -16.49
N PRO A 559 -2.49 -22.78 -15.90
CA PRO A 559 -1.47 -21.73 -16.05
C PRO A 559 -0.91 -21.62 -17.47
N ALA A 560 -1.04 -22.67 -18.30
CA ALA A 560 -0.52 -22.70 -19.66
C ALA A 560 -1.32 -21.83 -20.64
N ASP A 561 -2.65 -21.80 -20.51
CA ASP A 561 -3.55 -21.16 -21.47
C ASP A 561 -4.70 -20.33 -20.86
N GLY A 562 -4.79 -20.26 -19.55
CA GLY A 562 -5.83 -19.53 -18.83
C GLY A 562 -7.23 -20.16 -18.88
N ARG A 563 -7.34 -21.42 -19.30
CA ARG A 563 -8.61 -22.15 -19.37
C ARG A 563 -9.09 -22.52 -17.98
N VAL A 564 -10.37 -22.27 -17.67
CA VAL A 564 -11.00 -22.72 -16.43
C VAL A 564 -11.17 -24.23 -16.47
N LEU A 565 -10.59 -24.91 -15.48
CA LEU A 565 -10.61 -26.36 -15.33
C LEU A 565 -11.76 -26.81 -14.42
N ASN A 566 -12.06 -26.01 -13.40
CA ASN A 566 -13.14 -26.30 -12.45
C ASN A 566 -13.62 -25.00 -11.77
N GLU A 567 -14.85 -25.03 -11.26
CA GLU A 567 -15.49 -23.95 -10.52
C GLU A 567 -16.11 -24.51 -9.23
N LEU A 568 -15.98 -23.78 -8.14
CA LEU A 568 -16.60 -24.08 -6.85
C LEU A 568 -17.22 -22.82 -6.25
N ARG A 569 -18.47 -22.91 -5.81
CA ARG A 569 -19.13 -21.84 -5.07
C ARG A 569 -18.68 -21.85 -3.62
N LEU A 570 -18.30 -20.68 -3.11
CA LEU A 570 -17.87 -20.44 -1.74
C LEU A 570 -19.01 -19.81 -0.92
N PRO A 571 -19.03 -20.00 0.41
CA PRO A 571 -20.01 -19.35 1.29
C PRO A 571 -20.03 -17.82 1.19
N SER A 572 -18.85 -17.19 1.15
CA SER A 572 -18.64 -15.79 0.83
C SER A 572 -17.32 -15.61 0.08
N MET A 573 -17.03 -14.40 -0.41
CA MET A 573 -15.77 -14.18 -1.10
C MET A 573 -14.58 -14.22 -0.13
N PRO A 574 -13.34 -14.50 -0.59
CA PRO A 574 -12.17 -14.43 0.26
C PRO A 574 -11.89 -12.99 0.71
N VAL A 575 -11.27 -12.85 1.89
CA VAL A 575 -10.61 -11.61 2.26
C VAL A 575 -9.47 -11.31 1.29
N TRP A 576 -8.93 -10.10 1.33
CA TRP A 576 -7.83 -9.73 0.43
C TRP A 576 -6.63 -10.67 0.60
N ASP A 577 -6.19 -11.26 -0.51
CA ASP A 577 -5.10 -12.26 -0.56
C ASP A 577 -5.33 -13.48 0.37
N GLY A 578 -6.57 -13.74 0.74
CA GLY A 578 -7.02 -14.64 1.82
C GLY A 578 -6.99 -16.12 1.47
N MET A 579 -6.02 -16.59 0.66
CA MET A 579 -5.89 -17.99 0.27
C MET A 579 -4.47 -18.50 0.52
N ALA A 580 -4.36 -19.72 1.02
CA ALA A 580 -3.12 -20.45 1.18
C ALA A 580 -3.29 -21.86 0.62
N ALA A 581 -2.20 -22.46 0.12
CA ALA A 581 -2.20 -23.81 -0.42
C ALA A 581 -1.14 -24.66 0.26
N VAL A 582 -1.53 -25.85 0.68
CA VAL A 582 -0.67 -26.89 1.21
C VAL A 582 -1.01 -28.21 0.48
N LYS A 583 -0.25 -29.25 0.72
CA LYS A 583 -0.42 -30.54 0.05
C LYS A 583 -1.88 -31.00 -0.01
N GLY A 584 -2.39 -31.07 -1.23
CA GLY A 584 -3.75 -31.56 -1.54
C GLY A 584 -4.90 -30.64 -1.11
N LYS A 585 -4.62 -29.44 -0.56
CA LYS A 585 -5.63 -28.61 0.08
C LYS A 585 -5.44 -27.12 -0.18
N LEU A 586 -6.57 -26.38 -0.13
CA LEU A 586 -6.60 -24.93 -0.03
C LEU A 586 -7.24 -24.53 1.29
N LEU A 587 -6.76 -23.47 1.91
CA LEU A 587 -7.41 -22.80 3.02
C LEU A 587 -7.73 -21.37 2.65
N LEU A 588 -8.95 -20.93 2.95
CA LEU A 588 -9.41 -19.58 2.66
C LEU A 588 -9.99 -18.93 3.92
N ALA A 589 -9.58 -17.72 4.18
CA ALA A 589 -10.28 -16.81 5.07
C ALA A 589 -11.30 -16.01 4.25
N LEU A 590 -12.55 -15.98 4.71
CA LEU A 590 -13.67 -15.41 3.98
C LEU A 590 -14.20 -14.13 4.65
N THR A 591 -14.76 -13.22 3.86
CA THR A 591 -15.36 -11.96 4.34
C THR A 591 -16.54 -12.19 5.29
N GLY A 592 -17.17 -13.37 5.21
CA GLY A 592 -18.15 -13.82 6.22
C GLY A 592 -17.55 -14.15 7.58
N GLY A 593 -16.23 -13.97 7.78
CA GLY A 593 -15.55 -14.23 9.05
C GLY A 593 -15.34 -15.71 9.36
N GLU A 594 -15.18 -16.50 8.33
CA GLU A 594 -14.99 -17.95 8.40
C GLU A 594 -13.67 -18.34 7.77
N VAL A 595 -13.10 -19.42 8.26
CA VAL A 595 -12.01 -20.16 7.60
C VAL A 595 -12.58 -21.45 7.05
N VAL A 596 -12.28 -21.75 5.81
CA VAL A 596 -12.70 -22.97 5.14
C VAL A 596 -11.52 -23.74 4.60
N GLU A 597 -11.57 -25.06 4.71
CA GLU A 597 -10.68 -25.98 4.00
C GLU A 597 -11.37 -26.50 2.74
N LEU A 598 -10.63 -26.51 1.65
CA LEU A 598 -11.03 -27.20 0.42
C LEU A 598 -10.04 -28.34 0.18
N ARG A 599 -10.55 -29.53 -0.11
CA ARG A 599 -9.76 -30.74 -0.34
C ARG A 599 -10.27 -31.48 -1.56
N GLU A 600 -9.55 -32.50 -1.98
CA GLU A 600 -9.97 -33.40 -3.07
C GLU A 600 -11.38 -33.94 -2.84
N LYS A 601 -12.16 -34.04 -3.93
CA LYS A 601 -13.51 -34.59 -3.89
C LYS A 601 -13.52 -36.05 -3.47
#